data_8c0119b726424b1129fd6957f616bed7
#
_entry.id   8c0119b726424b1129fd6957f616bed7
#
_cell.length_a   1.000
_cell.length_b   1.000
_cell.length_c   1.000
_cell.angle_alpha   90.00
_cell.angle_beta   90.00
_cell.angle_gamma   90.00
#
_symmetry.space_group_name_H-M   'P 1'
#
loop_
_entity.id
_entity.type
_entity.pdbx_description
1 polymer ?
#
loop_
_entity_poly.entity_id
_entity_poly.type
_entity_poly.pdbx_seq_one_letter_code
_entity_poly.pdbx_strand_id
1 'polypeptide(L)'
;MSYKHDAVDGKALPTVDVYYEIYDGIPVLQKRIEVLYPQTVEGQEAAPEYCVDSFVSEELRLVEPESRVEEKEFNWNVLNLYVENDYIYGYTMSCAPKGFGYRLEVEPEYRTQVCYRLDTPCRYVSTPEFGPAQYVRPGENFVSYRSFELFYDGTDRERRGLARRRMYRTLAPWTAENPLMFHKTQANPDVLREAIEQCRETGFETIIMSFGSGFNLESTEKAYRDIYRELADEAKAAGLGFGGYSLTSSRNAGTLEDNVQTENPKFKRGPCLGADWGQRYFATLKEFMEYAGFSIFENDGPYPGDPCESEKHPGHRGKEDSVWVQWKAQGNLYRWCRERGIYVNQPDWYFLNGGNKTGMGYRETNWSLPRAEQVIIERQNIYDGTWEKTASMGWMFVPLSQYHGGGAAATIEPLREHLDHYDARFANLLGAGVQACYRGPRLYDSEETKAVVKKWVNFYKSRRQILDADLIHLRRADGRDWDGWLHVDPSADVEDRGLAFFYNPLKTEIVREIELPLYYTGLTGQATIRRGDSDLNLSEPFVAQLDGRGVAKVEIRIAPESYSWLLIQK
;
A
#
# COMPACT_ATOMS: atom_id res chain seq x y z
N MET A 1 -19.40 -17.19 -18.02
CA MET A 1 -20.50 -18.19 -17.98
C MET A 1 -21.81 -17.44 -17.72
N SER A 2 -22.87 -17.78 -18.42
CA SER A 2 -24.17 -17.10 -18.27
C SER A 2 -25.21 -18.12 -17.81
N TYR A 3 -25.89 -17.81 -16.72
CA TYR A 3 -26.93 -18.66 -16.13
C TYR A 3 -28.26 -17.96 -16.29
N LYS A 4 -29.16 -18.60 -17.04
CA LYS A 4 -30.53 -18.14 -17.28
C LYS A 4 -31.51 -19.14 -16.71
N HIS A 5 -32.57 -18.64 -16.12
CA HIS A 5 -33.66 -19.45 -15.62
C HIS A 5 -34.92 -19.23 -16.45
N ASP A 6 -35.77 -20.25 -16.52
CA ASP A 6 -37.11 -20.10 -17.07
C ASP A 6 -37.92 -19.13 -16.20
N ALA A 7 -38.90 -18.49 -16.83
CA ALA A 7 -39.81 -17.60 -16.13
C ALA A 7 -40.54 -18.36 -15.01
N VAL A 8 -40.66 -17.77 -13.83
CA VAL A 8 -41.46 -18.28 -12.73
C VAL A 8 -42.72 -17.43 -12.60
N ASP A 9 -43.87 -18.09 -12.57
CA ASP A 9 -45.20 -17.46 -12.54
C ASP A 9 -45.38 -16.38 -13.67
N GLY A 10 -44.82 -16.66 -14.85
CA GLY A 10 -44.88 -15.77 -16.00
C GLY A 10 -43.95 -14.55 -15.95
N LYS A 11 -43.14 -14.40 -14.89
CA LYS A 11 -42.19 -13.30 -14.72
C LYS A 11 -40.80 -13.74 -15.11
N ALA A 12 -40.13 -12.95 -15.94
CA ALA A 12 -38.74 -13.18 -16.31
C ALA A 12 -37.81 -12.99 -15.08
N LEU A 13 -36.87 -13.90 -14.89
CA LEU A 13 -35.85 -13.82 -13.83
C LEU A 13 -34.58 -13.15 -14.31
N PRO A 14 -33.78 -12.55 -13.39
CA PRO A 14 -32.47 -12.02 -13.73
C PRO A 14 -31.54 -13.08 -14.34
N THR A 15 -30.67 -12.64 -15.25
CA THR A 15 -29.55 -13.46 -15.72
C THR A 15 -28.36 -13.26 -14.82
N VAL A 16 -27.67 -14.33 -14.45
CA VAL A 16 -26.43 -14.28 -13.67
C VAL A 16 -25.27 -14.61 -14.59
N ASP A 17 -24.38 -13.64 -14.78
CA ASP A 17 -23.14 -13.82 -15.52
C ASP A 17 -21.98 -13.96 -14.54
N VAL A 18 -21.18 -15.02 -14.68
CA VAL A 18 -19.97 -15.27 -13.91
C VAL A 18 -18.78 -15.09 -14.82
N TYR A 19 -17.88 -14.18 -14.46
CA TYR A 19 -16.66 -13.87 -15.17
C TYR A 19 -15.48 -14.48 -14.45
N TYR A 20 -14.62 -15.16 -15.22
CA TYR A 20 -13.31 -15.64 -14.78
C TYR A 20 -12.26 -14.97 -15.65
N GLU A 21 -11.24 -14.38 -15.01
CA GLU A 21 -10.13 -13.75 -15.70
C GLU A 21 -8.83 -14.38 -15.20
N ILE A 22 -7.92 -14.68 -16.11
CA ILE A 22 -6.56 -15.13 -15.82
C ILE A 22 -5.58 -14.17 -16.46
N TYR A 23 -4.43 -14.00 -15.87
CA TYR A 23 -3.46 -12.98 -16.25
C TYR A 23 -2.19 -13.64 -16.79
N ASP A 24 -1.67 -13.10 -17.89
CA ASP A 24 -0.45 -13.62 -18.50
C ASP A 24 0.75 -13.54 -17.52
N GLY A 25 1.40 -14.67 -17.37
CA GLY A 25 2.65 -14.77 -16.61
C GLY A 25 2.50 -14.75 -15.09
N ILE A 26 1.31 -14.72 -14.53
CA ILE A 26 1.07 -14.89 -13.08
C ILE A 26 -0.04 -15.92 -12.82
N PRO A 27 0.09 -16.75 -11.78
CA PRO A 27 -0.92 -17.77 -11.46
C PRO A 27 -2.05 -17.15 -10.61
N VAL A 28 -2.73 -16.18 -11.16
CA VAL A 28 -3.87 -15.50 -10.52
C VAL A 28 -5.15 -15.79 -11.28
N LEU A 29 -6.16 -16.21 -10.56
CA LEU A 29 -7.54 -16.28 -11.03
C LEU A 29 -8.33 -15.12 -10.41
N GLN A 30 -9.06 -14.37 -11.23
CA GLN A 30 -10.05 -13.40 -10.77
C GLN A 30 -11.45 -13.91 -11.07
N LYS A 31 -12.36 -13.64 -10.15
CA LYS A 31 -13.78 -13.94 -10.33
C LYS A 31 -14.66 -12.77 -9.93
N ARG A 32 -15.73 -12.53 -10.69
CA ARG A 32 -16.81 -11.61 -10.35
C ARG A 32 -18.14 -12.11 -10.88
N ILE A 33 -19.22 -11.63 -10.29
CA ILE A 33 -20.59 -11.96 -10.64
C ILE A 33 -21.32 -10.69 -11.07
N GLU A 34 -22.07 -10.77 -12.14
CA GLU A 34 -23.03 -9.74 -12.57
C GLU A 34 -24.44 -10.32 -12.57
N VAL A 35 -25.39 -9.59 -11.99
CA VAL A 35 -26.82 -9.93 -12.04
C VAL A 35 -27.50 -8.89 -12.90
N LEU A 36 -27.97 -9.35 -14.06
CA LEU A 36 -28.55 -8.50 -15.10
C LEU A 36 -30.05 -8.48 -14.95
N TYR A 37 -30.65 -7.28 -15.00
CA TYR A 37 -32.09 -7.13 -15.02
C TYR A 37 -32.64 -7.80 -16.29
N PRO A 38 -33.79 -8.55 -16.21
CA PRO A 38 -34.37 -9.21 -17.36
C PRO A 38 -34.80 -8.20 -18.43
N GLN A 39 -34.55 -8.53 -19.69
CA GLN A 39 -35.07 -7.73 -20.80
C GLN A 39 -36.57 -7.90 -20.90
N THR A 40 -37.30 -6.80 -21.01
CA THR A 40 -38.74 -6.83 -21.25
C THR A 40 -39.01 -7.36 -22.66
N VAL A 41 -39.75 -8.45 -22.75
CA VAL A 41 -40.21 -8.99 -24.04
C VAL A 41 -41.53 -8.34 -24.39
N GLU A 42 -41.72 -7.98 -25.66
CA GLU A 42 -42.93 -7.34 -26.13
C GLU A 42 -44.17 -8.23 -25.84
N GLY A 43 -45.16 -7.67 -25.15
CA GLY A 43 -46.37 -8.38 -24.73
C GLY A 43 -46.27 -9.09 -23.36
N GLN A 44 -45.15 -8.99 -22.64
CA GLN A 44 -45.05 -9.46 -21.26
C GLN A 44 -45.11 -8.30 -20.26
N GLU A 45 -45.60 -8.58 -19.05
CA GLU A 45 -45.50 -7.63 -17.95
C GLU A 45 -44.02 -7.35 -17.61
N ALA A 46 -43.73 -6.11 -17.24
CA ALA A 46 -42.39 -5.76 -16.75
C ALA A 46 -42.04 -6.63 -15.55
N ALA A 47 -40.81 -7.14 -15.53
CA ALA A 47 -40.30 -7.89 -14.38
C ALA A 47 -40.27 -7.01 -13.12
N PRO A 48 -40.50 -7.57 -11.93
CA PRO A 48 -40.36 -6.83 -10.69
C PRO A 48 -38.92 -6.42 -10.44
N GLU A 49 -38.67 -5.49 -9.51
CA GLU A 49 -37.35 -5.28 -8.99
C GLU A 49 -36.89 -6.52 -8.18
N TYR A 50 -35.62 -6.87 -8.32
CA TYR A 50 -35.03 -7.99 -7.60
C TYR A 50 -33.99 -7.45 -6.61
N CYS A 51 -33.90 -8.03 -5.43
CA CYS A 51 -32.85 -7.71 -4.45
C CYS A 51 -31.81 -8.82 -4.45
N VAL A 52 -30.54 -8.46 -4.66
CA VAL A 52 -29.42 -9.32 -4.36
C VAL A 52 -29.12 -9.14 -2.87
N ASP A 53 -29.74 -9.95 -2.05
CA ASP A 53 -29.64 -9.88 -0.61
C ASP A 53 -28.28 -10.36 -0.10
N SER A 54 -27.78 -11.45 -0.69
CA SER A 54 -26.47 -12.02 -0.41
C SER A 54 -25.90 -12.72 -1.64
N PHE A 55 -24.58 -12.97 -1.65
CA PHE A 55 -23.95 -13.80 -2.66
C PHE A 55 -22.68 -14.46 -2.12
N VAL A 56 -22.31 -15.58 -2.72
CA VAL A 56 -21.01 -16.23 -2.58
C VAL A 56 -20.31 -16.13 -3.93
N SER A 57 -19.23 -15.38 -4.03
CA SER A 57 -18.50 -15.22 -5.27
C SER A 57 -17.60 -16.41 -5.56
N GLU A 58 -17.05 -17.03 -4.52
CA GLU A 58 -16.18 -18.21 -4.64
C GLU A 58 -16.29 -19.10 -3.40
N GLU A 59 -16.23 -20.42 -3.63
CA GLU A 59 -16.05 -21.41 -2.59
C GLU A 59 -15.01 -22.44 -3.06
N LEU A 60 -13.91 -22.57 -2.31
CA LEU A 60 -12.85 -23.53 -2.62
C LEU A 60 -12.59 -24.45 -1.44
N ARG A 61 -12.49 -25.74 -1.71
CA ARG A 61 -12.01 -26.74 -0.76
C ARG A 61 -10.50 -26.85 -0.89
N LEU A 62 -9.79 -26.60 0.20
CA LEU A 62 -8.34 -26.52 0.27
C LEU A 62 -7.77 -27.75 0.97
N VAL A 63 -6.51 -28.04 0.70
CA VAL A 63 -5.77 -29.14 1.33
C VAL A 63 -4.53 -28.56 2.01
N GLU A 64 -4.22 -29.05 3.19
CA GLU A 64 -2.99 -28.73 3.90
C GLU A 64 -1.77 -29.11 3.04
N PRO A 65 -0.84 -28.16 2.76
CA PRO A 65 0.34 -28.46 1.94
C PRO A 65 1.36 -29.34 2.66
N GLU A 66 1.36 -29.33 4.00
CA GLU A 66 2.27 -30.14 4.83
C GLU A 66 1.66 -30.46 6.20
N SER A 67 2.20 -31.50 6.83
CA SER A 67 1.81 -31.93 8.17
C SER A 67 2.53 -31.13 9.26
N ARG A 68 1.81 -30.71 10.31
CA ARG A 68 2.34 -30.04 11.50
C ARG A 68 1.92 -30.78 12.77
N VAL A 69 2.30 -32.03 12.87
CA VAL A 69 1.86 -32.95 13.93
C VAL A 69 2.24 -32.45 15.34
N GLU A 70 3.36 -31.76 15.46
CA GLU A 70 3.91 -31.29 16.73
C GLU A 70 3.32 -29.93 17.19
N GLU A 71 2.62 -29.23 16.34
CA GLU A 71 2.07 -27.92 16.67
C GLU A 71 0.66 -28.02 17.26
N LYS A 72 0.45 -27.31 18.38
CA LYS A 72 -0.85 -27.25 19.05
C LYS A 72 -1.82 -26.27 18.40
N GLU A 73 -1.29 -25.26 17.73
CA GLU A 73 -2.07 -24.23 17.07
C GLU A 73 -1.87 -24.31 15.56
N PHE A 74 -2.96 -24.16 14.86
CA PHE A 74 -2.97 -24.22 13.41
C PHE A 74 -2.48 -22.91 12.81
N ASN A 75 -1.48 -22.97 11.92
CA ASN A 75 -0.94 -21.81 11.23
C ASN A 75 -1.37 -21.79 9.76
N TRP A 76 -2.30 -20.90 9.45
CA TRP A 76 -2.87 -20.72 8.11
C TRP A 76 -1.91 -20.21 7.05
N ASN A 77 -0.75 -19.66 7.45
CA ASN A 77 0.28 -19.19 6.52
C ASN A 77 0.89 -20.31 5.67
N VAL A 78 0.48 -21.53 5.87
CA VAL A 78 1.02 -22.72 5.18
C VAL A 78 0.28 -23.05 3.88
N LEU A 79 -0.93 -22.55 3.67
CA LEU A 79 -1.66 -22.76 2.43
C LEU A 79 -0.88 -22.23 1.22
N ASN A 80 -0.88 -22.99 0.13
CA ASN A 80 -0.28 -22.58 -1.15
C ASN A 80 -1.21 -21.64 -1.95
N LEU A 81 -1.91 -20.78 -1.24
CA LEU A 81 -2.90 -19.87 -1.78
C LEU A 81 -2.85 -18.54 -1.02
N TYR A 82 -2.85 -17.44 -1.75
CA TYR A 82 -3.16 -16.11 -1.23
C TYR A 82 -4.47 -15.64 -1.82
N VAL A 83 -5.33 -15.11 -1.00
CA VAL A 83 -6.64 -14.59 -1.41
C VAL A 83 -6.77 -13.12 -1.07
N GLU A 84 -7.33 -12.34 -1.98
CA GLU A 84 -7.66 -10.94 -1.79
C GLU A 84 -8.93 -10.61 -2.59
N ASN A 85 -9.62 -9.55 -2.21
CA ASN A 85 -10.70 -8.98 -3.00
C ASN A 85 -10.66 -7.45 -2.95
N ASP A 86 -11.29 -6.78 -3.89
CA ASP A 86 -11.36 -5.31 -3.91
C ASP A 86 -12.47 -4.74 -3.01
N TYR A 87 -13.18 -5.62 -2.27
CA TYR A 87 -14.05 -5.25 -1.15
C TYR A 87 -13.26 -4.94 0.13
N ILE A 88 -11.98 -5.32 0.15
CA ILE A 88 -11.07 -4.99 1.24
C ILE A 88 -10.83 -3.48 1.24
N TYR A 89 -11.06 -2.86 2.38
CA TYR A 89 -10.73 -1.48 2.64
C TYR A 89 -10.40 -1.31 4.13
N GLY A 90 -9.39 -0.52 4.43
CA GLY A 90 -9.05 -0.06 5.77
C GLY A 90 -7.90 -0.76 6.46
N TYR A 91 -7.78 -2.06 6.54
CA TYR A 91 -6.70 -2.72 7.26
C TYR A 91 -5.83 -3.59 6.38
N THR A 92 -4.53 -3.65 6.74
CA THR A 92 -3.63 -4.67 6.22
C THR A 92 -4.19 -6.05 6.52
N MET A 93 -4.46 -6.78 5.48
CA MET A 93 -4.81 -8.18 5.57
C MET A 93 -3.54 -9.01 5.62
N SER A 94 -3.03 -9.29 6.79
CA SER A 94 -2.25 -10.51 6.97
C SER A 94 -3.23 -11.68 6.91
N CYS A 95 -2.75 -12.87 6.55
CA CYS A 95 -3.49 -14.13 6.41
C CYS A 95 -4.40 -14.47 7.61
N ALA A 96 -5.28 -13.57 7.98
CA ALA A 96 -6.27 -13.81 9.00
C ALA A 96 -7.29 -14.83 8.47
N PRO A 97 -7.81 -15.73 9.29
CA PRO A 97 -8.82 -16.69 8.87
C PRO A 97 -10.15 -16.03 8.48
N LYS A 98 -10.30 -14.74 8.75
CA LYS A 98 -11.46 -13.92 8.36
C LYS A 98 -10.98 -12.55 7.90
N GLY A 99 -11.38 -12.15 6.71
CA GLY A 99 -11.19 -10.80 6.16
C GLY A 99 -12.50 -10.16 5.74
N PHE A 100 -12.41 -8.94 5.22
CA PHE A 100 -13.55 -8.32 4.56
C PHE A 100 -13.83 -9.06 3.26
N GLY A 101 -15.05 -9.55 3.10
CA GLY A 101 -15.47 -10.26 1.91
C GLY A 101 -14.89 -11.67 1.75
N TYR A 102 -14.24 -12.26 2.75
CA TYR A 102 -13.92 -13.68 2.76
C TYR A 102 -13.78 -14.25 4.16
N ARG A 103 -13.88 -15.56 4.26
CA ARG A 103 -13.58 -16.33 5.47
C ARG A 103 -13.03 -17.70 5.11
N LEU A 104 -12.25 -18.25 6.00
CA LEU A 104 -11.78 -19.62 5.97
C LEU A 104 -12.56 -20.39 7.04
N GLU A 105 -13.24 -21.43 6.64
CA GLU A 105 -14.14 -22.21 7.49
C GLU A 105 -13.64 -23.65 7.62
N VAL A 106 -13.99 -24.28 8.70
CA VAL A 106 -13.75 -25.72 8.89
C VAL A 106 -14.49 -26.48 7.79
N GLU A 107 -13.80 -27.45 7.15
CA GLU A 107 -14.41 -28.36 6.20
C GLU A 107 -14.66 -29.72 6.86
N PRO A 108 -15.90 -29.99 7.28
CA PRO A 108 -16.22 -31.21 8.05
C PRO A 108 -15.98 -32.50 7.27
N GLU A 109 -15.99 -32.43 5.94
CA GLU A 109 -15.76 -33.59 5.07
C GLU A 109 -14.28 -33.92 4.87
N TYR A 110 -13.36 -32.98 5.21
CA TYR A 110 -11.92 -33.20 5.13
C TYR A 110 -11.41 -34.03 6.31
N ARG A 111 -11.65 -35.31 6.27
CA ARG A 111 -11.34 -36.22 7.38
C ARG A 111 -9.90 -36.65 7.48
N THR A 112 -9.10 -36.38 6.48
CA THR A 112 -7.67 -36.77 6.42
C THR A 112 -6.74 -35.64 6.85
N GLN A 113 -7.27 -34.55 7.37
CA GLN A 113 -6.46 -33.47 7.92
C GLN A 113 -5.66 -33.93 9.15
N VAL A 114 -4.47 -33.34 9.29
CA VAL A 114 -3.54 -33.73 10.36
C VAL A 114 -4.03 -33.33 11.76
N CYS A 115 -4.76 -32.24 11.86
CA CYS A 115 -5.35 -31.81 13.13
C CYS A 115 -6.41 -32.80 13.58
N TYR A 116 -6.15 -33.54 14.65
CA TYR A 116 -7.06 -34.59 15.14
C TYR A 116 -8.36 -34.04 15.75
N ARG A 117 -8.50 -32.72 15.93
CA ARG A 117 -9.80 -32.09 16.24
C ARG A 117 -10.68 -31.97 15.00
N LEU A 118 -10.10 -32.15 13.80
CA LEU A 118 -10.76 -31.97 12.51
C LEU A 118 -11.35 -30.55 12.36
N ASP A 119 -10.64 -29.56 12.92
CA ASP A 119 -11.05 -28.16 12.95
C ASP A 119 -10.17 -27.26 12.06
N THR A 120 -9.41 -27.87 11.13
CA THR A 120 -8.64 -27.13 10.14
C THR A 120 -9.57 -26.37 9.20
N PRO A 121 -9.50 -25.04 9.13
CA PRO A 121 -10.37 -24.24 8.28
C PRO A 121 -9.93 -24.31 6.80
N CYS A 122 -10.17 -25.44 6.14
CA CYS A 122 -9.78 -25.75 4.76
C CYS A 122 -10.84 -25.37 3.71
N ARG A 123 -11.87 -24.62 4.06
CA ARG A 123 -12.87 -24.10 3.13
C ARG A 123 -12.77 -22.58 3.01
N TYR A 124 -12.31 -22.11 1.85
CA TYR A 124 -12.35 -20.67 1.52
C TYR A 124 -13.72 -20.31 0.99
N VAL A 125 -14.32 -19.26 1.55
CA VAL A 125 -15.60 -18.71 1.11
C VAL A 125 -15.47 -17.21 0.91
N SER A 126 -15.67 -16.73 -0.32
CA SER A 126 -15.70 -15.31 -0.64
C SER A 126 -17.13 -14.79 -0.66
N THR A 127 -17.49 -14.02 0.34
CA THR A 127 -18.83 -13.45 0.56
C THR A 127 -18.71 -12.22 1.46
N PRO A 128 -19.53 -11.17 1.28
CA PRO A 128 -19.54 -10.05 2.21
C PRO A 128 -20.12 -10.49 3.56
N GLU A 129 -19.67 -9.86 4.65
CA GLU A 129 -20.21 -10.13 5.99
C GLU A 129 -21.64 -9.59 6.13
N PHE A 130 -21.96 -8.48 5.46
CA PHE A 130 -23.27 -7.83 5.42
C PHE A 130 -23.66 -7.54 3.98
N GLY A 131 -24.87 -7.85 3.61
CA GLY A 131 -25.47 -7.54 2.33
C GLY A 131 -24.93 -8.33 1.13
N PRO A 132 -24.96 -7.71 -0.03
CA PRO A 132 -25.01 -6.28 -0.37
C PRO A 132 -26.38 -5.61 -0.32
N ALA A 133 -27.46 -6.39 -0.28
CA ALA A 133 -28.85 -5.92 -0.33
C ALA A 133 -29.11 -4.87 -1.43
N GLN A 134 -28.58 -5.12 -2.64
CA GLN A 134 -28.67 -4.20 -3.78
C GLN A 134 -29.81 -4.60 -4.72
N TYR A 135 -30.54 -3.58 -5.21
CA TYR A 135 -31.63 -3.82 -6.16
C TYR A 135 -31.11 -3.89 -7.60
N VAL A 136 -31.69 -4.82 -8.34
CA VAL A 136 -31.56 -4.97 -9.78
C VAL A 136 -32.88 -4.57 -10.41
N ARG A 137 -32.88 -3.53 -11.23
CA ARG A 137 -34.06 -2.91 -11.82
C ARG A 137 -33.74 -2.41 -13.25
N PRO A 138 -34.74 -1.91 -14.01
CA PRO A 138 -34.47 -1.42 -15.34
C PRO A 138 -33.34 -0.40 -15.40
N GLY A 139 -32.29 -0.73 -16.18
CA GLY A 139 -31.06 0.10 -16.30
C GLY A 139 -30.06 0.01 -15.16
N GLU A 140 -30.31 -0.77 -14.11
CA GLU A 140 -29.42 -0.96 -12.98
C GLU A 140 -29.14 -2.46 -12.76
N ASN A 141 -27.92 -2.89 -13.09
CA ASN A 141 -27.44 -4.23 -12.83
C ASN A 141 -26.63 -4.27 -11.53
N PHE A 142 -26.60 -5.41 -10.89
CA PHE A 142 -25.68 -5.64 -9.77
C PHE A 142 -24.35 -6.18 -10.30
N VAL A 143 -23.25 -5.66 -9.75
CA VAL A 143 -21.89 -6.16 -9.98
C VAL A 143 -21.24 -6.40 -8.62
N SER A 144 -20.78 -7.64 -8.40
CA SER A 144 -20.07 -8.00 -7.18
C SER A 144 -18.69 -7.33 -7.12
N TYR A 145 -18.03 -7.41 -5.97
CA TYR A 145 -16.59 -7.18 -5.92
C TYR A 145 -15.85 -8.27 -6.72
N ARG A 146 -14.58 -8.03 -7.02
CA ARG A 146 -13.68 -9.00 -7.64
C ARG A 146 -12.93 -9.75 -6.54
N SER A 147 -12.93 -11.08 -6.58
CA SER A 147 -12.04 -11.93 -5.78
C SER A 147 -10.86 -12.36 -6.61
N PHE A 148 -9.71 -12.50 -5.96
CA PHE A 148 -8.44 -12.86 -6.58
C PHE A 148 -7.81 -13.99 -5.78
N GLU A 149 -7.42 -15.06 -6.44
CA GLU A 149 -6.75 -16.22 -5.90
C GLU A 149 -5.37 -16.35 -6.57
N LEU A 150 -4.30 -16.10 -5.81
CA LEU A 150 -2.93 -16.29 -6.24
C LEU A 150 -2.44 -17.65 -5.76
N PHE A 151 -2.14 -18.56 -6.69
CA PHE A 151 -1.64 -19.87 -6.40
C PHE A 151 -0.12 -19.86 -6.28
N TYR A 152 0.40 -20.37 -5.14
CA TYR A 152 1.83 -20.51 -4.93
C TYR A 152 2.33 -21.86 -5.42
N ASP A 153 3.56 -21.90 -5.93
CA ASP A 153 4.23 -23.11 -6.41
C ASP A 153 5.07 -23.81 -5.33
N GLY A 154 5.08 -23.29 -4.11
CA GLY A 154 5.85 -23.85 -3.00
C GLY A 154 5.67 -23.11 -1.69
N THR A 155 6.42 -23.52 -0.68
CA THR A 155 6.36 -22.97 0.69
C THR A 155 7.48 -21.95 0.96
N ASP A 156 8.42 -21.77 0.03
CA ASP A 156 9.50 -20.78 0.19
C ASP A 156 8.97 -19.36 0.29
N ARG A 157 9.36 -18.67 1.36
CA ARG A 157 8.80 -17.34 1.69
C ARG A 157 9.17 -16.28 0.65
N GLU A 158 10.41 -16.32 0.12
CA GLU A 158 10.86 -15.33 -0.87
C GLU A 158 10.10 -15.50 -2.19
N ARG A 159 9.93 -16.75 -2.64
CA ARG A 159 9.16 -17.05 -3.86
C ARG A 159 7.70 -16.61 -3.75
N ARG A 160 7.07 -16.88 -2.59
CA ARG A 160 5.70 -16.39 -2.32
C ARG A 160 5.64 -14.86 -2.32
N GLY A 161 6.61 -14.20 -1.69
CA GLY A 161 6.73 -12.74 -1.69
C GLY A 161 6.87 -12.16 -3.09
N LEU A 162 7.74 -12.72 -3.91
CA LEU A 162 7.92 -12.34 -5.31
C LEU A 162 6.64 -12.52 -6.13
N ALA A 163 5.94 -13.64 -5.97
CA ALA A 163 4.67 -13.89 -6.65
C ALA A 163 3.61 -12.85 -6.27
N ARG A 164 3.49 -12.53 -4.97
CA ARG A 164 2.53 -11.53 -4.47
C ARG A 164 2.85 -10.11 -4.96
N ARG A 165 4.11 -9.69 -4.89
CA ARG A 165 4.56 -8.39 -5.42
C ARG A 165 4.31 -8.28 -6.92
N ARG A 166 4.54 -9.36 -7.67
CA ARG A 166 4.24 -9.42 -9.11
C ARG A 166 2.73 -9.32 -9.36
N MET A 167 1.90 -9.96 -8.55
CA MET A 167 0.44 -9.82 -8.62
C MET A 167 0.02 -8.35 -8.54
N TYR A 168 0.53 -7.59 -7.55
CA TYR A 168 0.19 -6.17 -7.42
C TYR A 168 0.66 -5.34 -8.62
N ARG A 169 1.88 -5.56 -9.11
CA ARG A 169 2.36 -4.85 -10.32
C ARG A 169 1.47 -5.12 -11.54
N THR A 170 0.87 -6.29 -11.62
CA THR A 170 -0.04 -6.67 -12.73
C THR A 170 -1.44 -6.10 -12.53
N LEU A 171 -2.03 -6.27 -11.35
CA LEU A 171 -3.42 -5.89 -11.06
C LEU A 171 -3.59 -4.40 -10.72
N ALA A 172 -2.56 -3.80 -10.16
CA ALA A 172 -2.54 -2.43 -9.67
C ALA A 172 -1.24 -1.71 -10.08
N PRO A 173 -0.98 -1.50 -11.40
CA PRO A 173 0.28 -0.97 -11.90
C PRO A 173 0.64 0.41 -11.35
N TRP A 174 -0.33 1.20 -10.90
CA TRP A 174 -0.11 2.48 -10.21
C TRP A 174 0.69 2.33 -8.91
N THR A 175 0.78 1.13 -8.32
CA THR A 175 1.58 0.87 -7.12
C THR A 175 3.09 0.92 -7.37
N ALA A 176 3.52 0.92 -8.65
CA ALA A 176 4.91 1.13 -9.04
C ALA A 176 5.32 2.61 -9.03
N GLU A 177 4.36 3.55 -9.01
CA GLU A 177 4.66 4.98 -8.89
C GLU A 177 5.28 5.28 -7.52
N ASN A 178 6.44 5.95 -7.51
CA ASN A 178 7.21 6.16 -6.27
C ASN A 178 7.86 7.56 -6.21
N PRO A 179 7.07 8.65 -6.18
CA PRO A 179 7.60 10.01 -6.15
C PRO A 179 8.20 10.35 -4.78
N LEU A 180 9.26 11.16 -4.79
CA LEU A 180 9.84 11.75 -3.58
C LEU A 180 8.90 12.84 -3.03
N MET A 181 8.37 12.64 -1.80
CA MET A 181 7.31 13.47 -1.23
C MET A 181 7.79 14.27 -0.02
N PHE A 182 7.53 15.58 -0.03
CA PHE A 182 7.70 16.45 1.14
C PHE A 182 6.34 16.74 1.79
N HIS A 183 6.19 16.35 3.05
CA HIS A 183 4.98 16.59 3.84
C HIS A 183 5.13 17.88 4.65
N LYS A 184 4.67 18.97 4.09
CA LYS A 184 4.78 20.32 4.67
C LYS A 184 3.81 20.52 5.82
N THR A 185 4.33 20.96 6.97
CA THR A 185 3.54 21.15 8.21
C THR A 185 2.87 22.50 8.33
N GLN A 186 3.08 23.40 7.38
CA GLN A 186 2.46 24.72 7.31
C GLN A 186 1.99 24.99 5.89
N ALA A 187 0.77 25.51 5.74
CA ALA A 187 0.11 25.67 4.45
C ALA A 187 -0.15 27.14 4.05
N ASN A 188 0.48 28.12 4.72
CA ASN A 188 0.37 29.49 4.24
C ASN A 188 1.18 29.71 2.95
N PRO A 189 0.77 30.63 2.06
CA PRO A 189 1.33 30.77 0.72
C PRO A 189 2.85 30.99 0.67
N ASP A 190 3.39 31.83 1.56
CA ASP A 190 4.81 32.19 1.52
C ASP A 190 5.69 30.98 1.87
N VAL A 191 5.32 30.21 2.91
CA VAL A 191 6.09 29.00 3.28
C VAL A 191 5.88 27.86 2.29
N LEU A 192 4.80 27.85 1.52
CA LEU A 192 4.62 26.88 0.42
C LEU A 192 5.49 27.25 -0.78
N ARG A 193 5.70 28.53 -1.10
CA ARG A 193 6.66 28.98 -2.11
C ARG A 193 8.10 28.61 -1.73
N GLU A 194 8.46 28.78 -0.45
CA GLU A 194 9.75 28.29 0.07
C GLU A 194 9.89 26.77 -0.08
N ALA A 195 8.83 26.00 0.18
CA ALA A 195 8.85 24.55 0.00
C ALA A 195 8.98 24.15 -1.47
N ILE A 196 8.33 24.87 -2.40
CA ILE A 196 8.49 24.67 -3.85
C ILE A 196 9.95 24.87 -4.24
N GLU A 197 10.57 25.93 -3.77
CA GLU A 197 11.99 26.20 -4.05
C GLU A 197 12.92 25.13 -3.45
N GLN A 198 12.70 24.73 -2.20
CA GLN A 198 13.50 23.66 -1.57
C GLN A 198 13.37 22.32 -2.29
N CYS A 199 12.17 21.95 -2.74
CA CYS A 199 11.95 20.74 -3.54
C CYS A 199 12.67 20.85 -4.89
N ARG A 200 12.56 21.98 -5.57
CA ARG A 200 13.24 22.25 -6.86
C ARG A 200 14.77 22.13 -6.73
N GLU A 201 15.34 22.69 -5.68
CA GLU A 201 16.77 22.68 -5.45
C GLU A 201 17.32 21.30 -5.05
N THR A 202 16.55 20.53 -4.28
CA THR A 202 16.97 19.21 -3.79
C THR A 202 16.56 18.07 -4.71
N GLY A 203 15.61 18.31 -5.64
CA GLY A 203 15.10 17.30 -6.54
C GLY A 203 13.96 16.46 -5.97
N PHE A 204 13.33 16.87 -4.86
CA PHE A 204 12.04 16.30 -4.44
C PHE A 204 11.00 16.54 -5.54
N GLU A 205 9.97 15.70 -5.58
CA GLU A 205 9.07 15.62 -6.75
C GLU A 205 7.65 16.04 -6.43
N THR A 206 7.26 16.06 -5.15
CA THR A 206 5.88 16.33 -4.75
C THR A 206 5.82 17.00 -3.39
N ILE A 207 4.85 17.89 -3.21
CA ILE A 207 4.54 18.54 -1.94
C ILE A 207 3.12 18.16 -1.51
N ILE A 208 2.99 17.68 -0.27
CA ILE A 208 1.71 17.42 0.38
C ILE A 208 1.56 18.40 1.53
N MET A 209 0.50 19.19 1.53
CA MET A 209 0.06 19.95 2.70
C MET A 209 -0.47 18.95 3.73
N SER A 210 0.37 18.62 4.72
CA SER A 210 0.18 17.51 5.64
C SER A 210 -0.88 17.79 6.70
N PHE A 211 -1.24 16.76 7.45
CA PHE A 211 -2.08 16.85 8.64
C PHE A 211 -1.61 17.97 9.57
N GLY A 212 -2.54 18.79 10.05
CA GLY A 212 -2.25 19.90 10.98
C GLY A 212 -1.53 21.11 10.35
N SER A 213 -1.35 21.15 9.02
CA SER A 213 -0.71 22.26 8.32
C SER A 213 -1.57 23.54 8.27
N GLY A 214 -2.84 23.46 8.60
CA GLY A 214 -3.82 24.53 8.43
C GLY A 214 -4.52 24.52 7.07
N PHE A 215 -4.14 23.61 6.16
CA PHE A 215 -4.86 23.41 4.90
C PHE A 215 -6.21 22.73 5.13
N ASN A 216 -7.23 23.20 4.43
CA ASN A 216 -8.58 22.64 4.49
C ASN A 216 -9.11 22.30 3.09
N LEU A 217 -8.99 21.04 2.70
CA LEU A 217 -9.49 20.53 1.43
C LEU A 217 -11.04 20.54 1.33
N GLU A 218 -11.73 20.72 2.45
CA GLU A 218 -13.19 20.80 2.50
C GLU A 218 -13.74 22.21 2.32
N SER A 219 -12.88 23.22 2.14
CA SER A 219 -13.33 24.60 1.92
C SER A 219 -14.07 24.75 0.59
N THR A 220 -15.24 25.39 0.63
CA THR A 220 -16.03 25.75 -0.56
C THR A 220 -15.82 27.21 -0.97
N GLU A 221 -15.03 27.99 -0.21
CA GLU A 221 -14.78 29.39 -0.47
C GLU A 221 -13.89 29.58 -1.70
N LYS A 222 -14.41 30.27 -2.69
CA LYS A 222 -13.68 30.47 -3.96
C LYS A 222 -12.33 31.17 -3.74
N ALA A 223 -12.28 32.21 -2.93
CA ALA A 223 -11.04 32.94 -2.66
C ALA A 223 -9.96 32.07 -2.01
N TYR A 224 -10.37 31.14 -1.14
CA TYR A 224 -9.48 30.15 -0.56
C TYR A 224 -8.95 29.15 -1.63
N ARG A 225 -9.84 28.63 -2.45
CA ARG A 225 -9.47 27.71 -3.54
C ARG A 225 -8.57 28.37 -4.60
N ASP A 226 -8.79 29.66 -4.91
CA ASP A 226 -7.96 30.43 -5.85
C ASP A 226 -6.49 30.48 -5.40
N ILE A 227 -6.21 30.66 -4.09
CA ILE A 227 -4.86 30.67 -3.51
C ILE A 227 -4.13 29.36 -3.79
N TYR A 228 -4.78 28.23 -3.52
CA TYR A 228 -4.14 26.92 -3.70
C TYR A 228 -4.06 26.47 -5.17
N ARG A 229 -4.93 27.00 -6.02
CA ARG A 229 -4.79 26.85 -7.47
C ARG A 229 -3.54 27.57 -7.98
N GLU A 230 -3.32 28.82 -7.57
CA GLU A 230 -2.12 29.59 -7.92
C GLU A 230 -0.85 28.85 -7.48
N LEU A 231 -0.80 28.37 -6.24
CA LEU A 231 0.32 27.59 -5.71
C LEU A 231 0.54 26.25 -6.44
N ALA A 232 -0.53 25.57 -6.83
CA ALA A 232 -0.43 24.36 -7.63
C ALA A 232 0.11 24.64 -9.04
N ASP A 233 -0.28 25.77 -9.64
CA ASP A 233 0.25 26.21 -10.93
C ASP A 233 1.74 26.58 -10.81
N GLU A 234 2.16 27.28 -9.73
CA GLU A 234 3.57 27.56 -9.43
C GLU A 234 4.39 26.28 -9.24
N ALA A 235 3.88 25.31 -8.45
CA ALA A 235 4.52 24.01 -8.25
C ALA A 235 4.65 23.23 -9.57
N LYS A 236 3.60 23.20 -10.37
CA LYS A 236 3.60 22.56 -11.70
C LYS A 236 4.61 23.21 -12.65
N ALA A 237 4.73 24.53 -12.63
CA ALA A 237 5.73 25.24 -13.42
C ALA A 237 7.16 24.91 -12.98
N ALA A 238 7.36 24.56 -11.71
CA ALA A 238 8.62 24.05 -11.17
C ALA A 238 8.83 22.53 -11.40
N GLY A 239 7.90 21.84 -12.08
CA GLY A 239 7.96 20.40 -12.35
C GLY A 239 7.58 19.52 -11.15
N LEU A 240 6.82 20.07 -10.18
CA LEU A 240 6.44 19.40 -8.95
C LEU A 240 4.97 19.02 -8.93
N GLY A 241 4.67 17.84 -8.33
CA GLY A 241 3.34 17.51 -7.89
C GLY A 241 2.94 18.31 -6.64
N PHE A 242 1.64 18.62 -6.52
CA PHE A 242 1.13 19.41 -5.41
C PHE A 242 -0.26 18.93 -4.99
N GLY A 243 -0.52 18.91 -3.68
CA GLY A 243 -1.82 18.56 -3.14
C GLY A 243 -1.87 18.57 -1.63
N GLY A 244 -2.89 17.94 -1.07
CA GLY A 244 -3.13 18.05 0.36
C GLY A 244 -3.80 16.85 0.99
N TYR A 245 -3.91 16.93 2.28
CA TYR A 245 -4.41 15.92 3.20
C TYR A 245 -5.89 16.16 3.51
N SER A 246 -6.63 15.05 3.66
CA SER A 246 -7.95 15.04 4.30
C SER A 246 -8.13 13.80 5.16
N LEU A 247 -8.73 13.97 6.34
CA LEU A 247 -9.09 12.91 7.27
C LEU A 247 -10.55 12.54 7.10
N THR A 248 -10.85 11.32 6.66
CA THR A 248 -12.22 10.85 6.46
C THR A 248 -12.91 10.50 7.78
N SER A 249 -12.29 9.66 8.61
CA SER A 249 -12.85 9.17 9.87
C SER A 249 -11.98 9.53 11.07
N SER A 250 -12.36 9.08 12.29
CA SER A 250 -11.69 9.39 13.56
C SER A 250 -11.74 10.87 13.95
N ARG A 251 -12.75 11.57 13.51
CA ARG A 251 -13.04 12.97 13.83
C ARG A 251 -14.53 13.23 13.94
N ASN A 252 -14.89 14.36 14.52
CA ASN A 252 -16.25 14.86 14.43
C ASN A 252 -16.48 15.40 13.02
N ALA A 253 -17.47 14.89 12.33
CA ALA A 253 -17.85 15.32 10.99
C ALA A 253 -19.36 15.45 10.90
N GLY A 254 -19.84 16.52 10.28
CA GLY A 254 -21.27 16.78 10.17
C GLY A 254 -21.97 16.93 11.52
N THR A 255 -23.19 16.45 11.58
CA THR A 255 -24.03 16.34 12.79
C THR A 255 -23.91 14.96 13.42
N LEU A 256 -24.51 14.75 14.59
CA LEU A 256 -24.58 13.41 15.19
C LEU A 256 -25.37 12.43 14.31
N GLU A 257 -26.32 12.93 13.52
CA GLU A 257 -27.11 12.14 12.57
C GLU A 257 -26.30 11.67 11.37
N ASP A 258 -25.20 12.36 11.02
CA ASP A 258 -24.30 11.96 9.93
C ASP A 258 -23.34 10.83 10.32
N ASN A 259 -23.25 10.48 11.61
CA ASN A 259 -22.40 9.38 12.06
C ASN A 259 -23.06 8.02 11.83
N VAL A 260 -22.22 6.98 11.82
CA VAL A 260 -22.70 5.60 11.85
C VAL A 260 -23.59 5.37 13.07
N GLN A 261 -24.81 4.89 12.83
CA GLN A 261 -25.77 4.52 13.86
C GLN A 261 -25.64 3.01 14.13
N THR A 262 -24.98 2.65 15.23
CA THR A 262 -24.83 1.28 15.71
C THR A 262 -24.61 1.28 17.22
N GLU A 263 -24.96 0.20 17.89
CA GLU A 263 -24.82 0.10 19.35
C GLU A 263 -23.37 0.16 19.83
N ASN A 264 -22.45 -0.45 19.10
CA ASN A 264 -21.04 -0.58 19.48
C ASN A 264 -20.10 -0.21 18.31
N PRO A 265 -19.95 1.08 17.98
CA PRO A 265 -19.07 1.50 16.89
C PRO A 265 -17.60 1.20 17.24
N LYS A 266 -16.87 0.58 16.31
CA LYS A 266 -15.43 0.33 16.46
C LYS A 266 -14.65 1.64 16.60
N PHE A 267 -15.07 2.64 15.86
CA PHE A 267 -14.53 3.99 15.91
C PHE A 267 -15.57 4.90 16.55
N LYS A 268 -15.39 5.23 17.82
CA LYS A 268 -16.35 5.95 18.69
C LYS A 268 -17.14 7.08 18.03
N ARG A 269 -16.61 7.70 16.99
CA ARG A 269 -17.26 8.68 16.11
C ARG A 269 -16.66 8.55 14.73
N GLY A 270 -17.40 7.96 13.82
CA GLY A 270 -17.03 7.86 12.41
C GLY A 270 -18.23 8.30 11.57
N PRO A 271 -18.02 9.16 10.59
CA PRO A 271 -19.10 9.52 9.67
C PRO A 271 -19.55 8.29 8.91
N CYS A 272 -20.86 8.19 8.66
CA CYS A 272 -21.38 7.26 7.68
C CYS A 272 -21.20 7.88 6.29
N LEU A 273 -20.48 7.18 5.40
CA LEU A 273 -20.23 7.69 4.05
C LEU A 273 -21.50 7.66 3.17
N GLY A 274 -22.54 6.95 3.61
CA GLY A 274 -23.88 6.99 3.02
C GLY A 274 -24.79 8.13 3.52
N ALA A 275 -24.37 8.87 4.56
CA ALA A 275 -25.10 10.03 5.06
C ALA A 275 -24.93 11.26 4.15
N ASP A 276 -25.73 12.28 4.34
CA ASP A 276 -25.64 13.56 3.60
C ASP A 276 -24.25 14.18 3.67
N TRP A 277 -23.64 14.15 4.85
CA TRP A 277 -22.28 14.66 5.02
C TRP A 277 -21.28 13.89 4.15
N GLY A 278 -21.32 12.55 4.15
CA GLY A 278 -20.39 11.72 3.37
C GLY A 278 -20.46 12.00 1.88
N GLN A 279 -21.67 12.16 1.35
CA GLN A 279 -21.88 12.49 -0.07
C GLN A 279 -21.34 13.88 -0.42
N ARG A 280 -21.64 14.89 0.41
CA ARG A 280 -21.12 16.26 0.22
C ARG A 280 -19.61 16.30 0.38
N TYR A 281 -19.04 15.57 1.36
CA TYR A 281 -17.61 15.52 1.59
C TYR A 281 -16.86 15.06 0.33
N PHE A 282 -17.21 13.93 -0.23
CA PHE A 282 -16.54 13.45 -1.44
C PHE A 282 -16.76 14.35 -2.67
N ALA A 283 -17.93 14.95 -2.81
CA ALA A 283 -18.18 15.92 -3.87
C ALA A 283 -17.26 17.15 -3.73
N THR A 284 -17.15 17.68 -2.52
CA THR A 284 -16.30 18.84 -2.22
C THR A 284 -14.81 18.56 -2.45
N LEU A 285 -14.32 17.37 -2.02
CA LEU A 285 -12.93 16.98 -2.28
C LEU A 285 -12.63 16.91 -3.77
N LYS A 286 -13.48 16.25 -4.55
CA LYS A 286 -13.33 16.12 -6.01
C LYS A 286 -13.33 17.49 -6.68
N GLU A 287 -14.29 18.32 -6.35
CA GLU A 287 -14.41 19.67 -6.90
C GLU A 287 -13.18 20.54 -6.59
N PHE A 288 -12.67 20.51 -5.35
CA PHE A 288 -11.49 21.28 -5.00
C PHE A 288 -10.23 20.77 -5.72
N MET A 289 -9.99 19.46 -5.69
CA MET A 289 -8.83 18.87 -6.36
C MET A 289 -8.80 19.17 -7.85
N GLU A 290 -9.96 19.06 -8.51
CA GLU A 290 -10.09 19.35 -9.94
C GLU A 290 -9.93 20.85 -10.23
N TYR A 291 -10.56 21.72 -9.43
CA TYR A 291 -10.45 23.17 -9.55
C TYR A 291 -9.02 23.68 -9.36
N ALA A 292 -8.33 23.17 -8.35
CA ALA A 292 -6.96 23.59 -8.04
C ALA A 292 -5.90 22.87 -8.91
N GLY A 293 -6.27 21.84 -9.65
CA GLY A 293 -5.33 21.07 -10.47
C GLY A 293 -4.36 20.23 -9.63
N PHE A 294 -4.81 19.71 -8.50
CA PHE A 294 -3.98 18.87 -7.64
C PHE A 294 -3.60 17.55 -8.33
N SER A 295 -2.36 17.13 -8.15
CA SER A 295 -1.81 15.89 -8.69
C SER A 295 -1.55 14.82 -7.63
N ILE A 296 -1.74 15.14 -6.36
CA ILE A 296 -1.62 14.21 -5.24
C ILE A 296 -2.71 14.48 -4.21
N PHE A 297 -3.23 13.41 -3.65
CA PHE A 297 -4.21 13.42 -2.56
C PHE A 297 -3.73 12.48 -1.44
N GLU A 298 -3.59 13.00 -0.23
CA GLU A 298 -3.34 12.19 0.96
C GLU A 298 -4.65 12.01 1.73
N ASN A 299 -5.12 10.76 1.80
CA ASN A 299 -6.36 10.42 2.49
C ASN A 299 -6.07 9.56 3.72
N ASP A 300 -6.35 10.08 4.88
CA ASP A 300 -6.23 9.37 6.15
C ASP A 300 -7.60 8.99 6.71
N GLY A 301 -7.63 7.95 7.52
CA GLY A 301 -8.85 7.46 8.15
C GLY A 301 -9.91 6.88 7.19
N PRO A 302 -9.55 6.30 6.04
CA PRO A 302 -10.51 5.62 5.17
C PRO A 302 -10.83 4.24 5.74
N TYR A 303 -11.18 4.18 7.02
CA TYR A 303 -11.46 2.92 7.69
C TYR A 303 -12.75 2.29 7.15
N PRO A 304 -12.84 0.94 7.19
CA PRO A 304 -14.09 0.27 6.88
C PRO A 304 -15.17 0.80 7.81
N GLY A 305 -16.25 1.31 7.23
CA GLY A 305 -17.38 1.81 7.99
C GLY A 305 -17.98 0.69 8.82
N ASP A 306 -18.38 1.00 10.04
CA ASP A 306 -19.25 0.11 10.80
C ASP A 306 -20.58 -0.06 10.06
N PRO A 307 -21.28 -1.20 10.21
CA PRO A 307 -22.65 -1.33 9.73
C PRO A 307 -23.53 -0.23 10.35
N CYS A 308 -24.25 0.51 9.51
CA CYS A 308 -25.09 1.62 9.94
C CYS A 308 -26.56 1.23 9.89
N GLU A 309 -27.23 1.28 11.03
CA GLU A 309 -28.65 0.90 11.18
C GLU A 309 -29.62 2.03 10.81
N SER A 310 -29.13 3.21 10.44
CA SER A 310 -29.98 4.33 10.07
C SER A 310 -30.76 4.04 8.77
N GLU A 311 -32.06 4.24 8.84
CA GLU A 311 -32.93 4.23 7.65
C GLU A 311 -33.15 5.63 7.06
N LYS A 312 -32.49 6.66 7.63
CA LYS A 312 -32.64 8.06 7.23
C LYS A 312 -31.51 8.56 6.34
N HIS A 313 -30.43 7.80 6.21
CA HIS A 313 -29.30 8.20 5.38
C HIS A 313 -29.65 8.02 3.89
N PRO A 314 -29.42 9.03 3.04
CA PRO A 314 -29.89 8.97 1.66
C PRO A 314 -29.13 7.92 0.81
N GLY A 315 -27.92 7.54 1.22
CA GLY A 315 -27.08 6.63 0.45
C GLY A 315 -27.34 5.14 0.70
N HIS A 316 -27.99 4.79 1.82
CA HIS A 316 -28.34 3.40 2.15
C HIS A 316 -29.68 3.33 2.88
N ARG A 317 -30.24 2.12 2.98
CA ARG A 317 -31.58 1.90 3.54
C ARG A 317 -31.58 1.35 4.94
N GLY A 318 -30.43 0.90 5.45
CA GLY A 318 -30.28 0.31 6.76
C GLY A 318 -28.97 -0.46 6.87
N LYS A 319 -28.92 -1.38 7.81
CA LYS A 319 -27.71 -2.13 8.16
C LYS A 319 -27.16 -2.95 6.98
N GLU A 320 -28.05 -3.63 6.26
CA GLU A 320 -27.68 -4.68 5.31
C GLU A 320 -26.96 -4.14 4.06
N ASP A 321 -27.26 -2.92 3.63
CA ASP A 321 -26.60 -2.30 2.46
C ASP A 321 -25.56 -1.24 2.83
N SER A 322 -25.48 -0.82 4.10
CA SER A 322 -24.67 0.32 4.53
C SER A 322 -23.16 0.13 4.29
N VAL A 323 -22.61 -1.06 4.60
CA VAL A 323 -21.19 -1.34 4.41
C VAL A 323 -20.82 -1.36 2.93
N TRP A 324 -21.69 -1.94 2.10
CA TRP A 324 -21.53 -1.98 0.66
C TRP A 324 -21.48 -0.58 0.04
N VAL A 325 -22.39 0.29 0.46
CA VAL A 325 -22.44 1.68 -0.02
C VAL A 325 -21.20 2.46 0.41
N GLN A 326 -20.77 2.32 1.65
CA GLN A 326 -19.57 3.00 2.16
C GLN A 326 -18.31 2.55 1.42
N TRP A 327 -18.15 1.24 1.19
CA TRP A 327 -17.06 0.70 0.38
C TRP A 327 -17.06 1.30 -1.04
N LYS A 328 -18.22 1.29 -1.72
CA LYS A 328 -18.34 1.88 -3.07
C LYS A 328 -17.97 3.36 -3.08
N ALA A 329 -18.41 4.13 -2.10
CA ALA A 329 -18.14 5.56 -2.01
C ALA A 329 -16.62 5.82 -1.93
N GLN A 330 -15.90 5.10 -1.04
CA GLN A 330 -14.46 5.23 -0.88
C GLN A 330 -13.69 4.74 -2.13
N GLY A 331 -14.02 3.57 -2.64
CA GLY A 331 -13.39 3.02 -3.84
C GLY A 331 -13.63 3.88 -5.09
N ASN A 332 -14.82 4.47 -5.22
CA ASN A 332 -15.14 5.40 -6.32
C ASN A 332 -14.30 6.68 -6.24
N LEU A 333 -14.00 7.20 -5.05
CA LEU A 333 -13.10 8.35 -4.91
C LEU A 333 -11.70 8.02 -5.43
N TYR A 334 -11.14 6.87 -5.07
CA TYR A 334 -9.79 6.51 -5.49
C TYR A 334 -9.70 6.20 -6.99
N ARG A 335 -10.69 5.49 -7.54
CA ARG A 335 -10.78 5.31 -9.01
C ARG A 335 -10.89 6.63 -9.75
N TRP A 336 -11.72 7.55 -9.24
CA TRP A 336 -11.84 8.91 -9.79
C TRP A 336 -10.49 9.66 -9.77
N CYS A 337 -9.69 9.52 -8.71
CA CYS A 337 -8.34 10.07 -8.64
C CYS A 337 -7.43 9.45 -9.73
N ARG A 338 -7.46 8.11 -9.88
CA ARG A 338 -6.65 7.42 -10.88
C ARG A 338 -6.97 7.86 -12.32
N GLU A 339 -8.25 7.97 -12.65
CA GLU A 339 -8.72 8.42 -13.96
C GLU A 339 -8.21 9.83 -14.33
N ARG A 340 -7.84 10.62 -13.35
CA ARG A 340 -7.33 12.00 -13.49
C ARG A 340 -5.83 12.13 -13.27
N GLY A 341 -5.11 11.02 -13.07
CA GLY A 341 -3.68 11.04 -12.80
C GLY A 341 -3.34 11.63 -11.43
N ILE A 342 -4.28 11.64 -10.48
CA ILE A 342 -4.05 12.06 -9.10
C ILE A 342 -3.49 10.87 -8.33
N TYR A 343 -2.27 11.03 -7.82
CA TYR A 343 -1.62 10.05 -6.95
C TYR A 343 -2.36 9.97 -5.61
N VAL A 344 -2.65 8.74 -5.13
CA VAL A 344 -3.36 8.53 -3.87
C VAL A 344 -2.42 8.00 -2.81
N ASN A 345 -2.03 8.86 -1.86
CA ASN A 345 -1.26 8.48 -0.68
C ASN A 345 -2.21 8.21 0.49
N GLN A 346 -2.23 6.99 1.00
CA GLN A 346 -3.07 6.62 2.15
C GLN A 346 -2.33 5.64 3.06
N PRO A 347 -2.67 5.61 4.35
CA PRO A 347 -2.02 4.72 5.31
C PRO A 347 -2.52 3.27 5.25
N ASP A 348 -3.68 3.03 4.66
CA ASP A 348 -4.39 1.76 4.71
C ASP A 348 -4.34 1.00 3.38
N TRP A 349 -4.89 -0.23 3.36
CA TRP A 349 -4.75 -1.16 2.24
C TRP A 349 -5.85 -0.98 1.20
N TYR A 350 -5.56 -0.24 0.11
CA TYR A 350 -6.51 0.05 -0.97
C TYR A 350 -5.93 -0.15 -2.38
N PHE A 351 -4.93 -1.00 -2.52
CA PHE A 351 -4.22 -1.16 -3.79
C PHE A 351 -5.16 -1.51 -4.96
N LEU A 352 -6.06 -2.46 -4.75
CA LEU A 352 -7.01 -2.88 -5.80
C LEU A 352 -8.14 -1.86 -6.05
N ASN A 353 -8.24 -0.82 -5.24
CA ASN A 353 -9.19 0.29 -5.40
C ASN A 353 -8.56 1.58 -5.94
N GLY A 354 -7.27 1.59 -6.27
CA GLY A 354 -6.59 2.76 -6.82
C GLY A 354 -5.61 3.47 -5.89
N GLY A 355 -5.43 2.97 -4.66
CA GLY A 355 -4.42 3.48 -3.73
C GLY A 355 -3.00 3.10 -4.13
N ASN A 356 -2.05 4.00 -3.96
CA ASN A 356 -0.66 3.76 -4.34
C ASN A 356 0.17 3.16 -3.20
N LYS A 357 -0.06 3.58 -1.96
CA LYS A 357 0.79 3.25 -0.82
C LYS A 357 -0.01 2.83 0.41
N THR A 358 0.69 2.15 1.31
CA THR A 358 0.24 1.89 2.69
C THR A 358 1.43 2.01 3.64
N GLY A 359 1.19 2.03 4.96
CA GLY A 359 2.28 2.04 5.94
C GLY A 359 3.20 0.82 5.78
N MET A 360 4.51 1.04 5.86
CA MET A 360 5.53 0.01 5.93
C MET A 360 5.84 -0.27 7.41
N GLY A 361 5.15 -1.25 7.99
CA GLY A 361 5.18 -1.51 9.42
C GLY A 361 4.33 -0.53 10.25
N TYR A 362 4.55 -0.52 11.57
CA TYR A 362 3.81 0.36 12.48
C TYR A 362 4.40 1.76 12.47
N ARG A 363 3.74 2.65 11.76
CA ARG A 363 4.21 4.01 11.45
C ARG A 363 4.43 4.91 12.67
N GLU A 364 3.62 4.78 13.72
CA GLU A 364 3.71 5.57 14.96
C GLU A 364 4.98 5.30 15.74
N THR A 365 5.59 4.14 15.57
CA THR A 365 6.89 3.81 16.14
C THR A 365 7.98 4.81 15.73
N ASN A 366 7.93 5.28 14.48
CA ASN A 366 8.95 6.18 13.95
C ASN A 366 8.85 7.62 14.46
N TRP A 367 7.77 8.02 15.08
CA TRP A 367 7.64 9.37 15.65
C TRP A 367 7.69 9.40 17.18
N SER A 368 7.70 8.24 17.84
CA SER A 368 7.68 8.14 19.30
C SER A 368 8.97 7.60 19.92
N LEU A 369 9.83 6.94 19.16
CA LEU A 369 11.11 6.39 19.64
C LEU A 369 12.24 7.42 19.55
N PRO A 370 13.25 7.31 20.43
CA PRO A 370 14.50 8.06 20.29
C PRO A 370 15.19 7.80 18.94
N ARG A 371 15.89 8.79 18.41
CA ARG A 371 16.56 8.72 17.10
C ARG A 371 17.42 7.47 16.89
N ALA A 372 18.21 7.09 17.88
CA ALA A 372 19.09 5.93 17.76
C ALA A 372 18.33 4.61 17.54
N GLU A 373 17.14 4.49 18.15
CA GLU A 373 16.30 3.29 18.01
C GLU A 373 15.52 3.30 16.70
N GLN A 374 15.10 4.46 16.25
CA GLN A 374 14.35 4.62 14.99
C GLN A 374 15.12 4.01 13.81
N VAL A 375 16.44 4.21 13.72
CA VAL A 375 17.27 3.74 12.61
C VAL A 375 17.21 2.22 12.45
N ILE A 376 17.23 1.47 13.56
CA ILE A 376 17.17 0.00 13.53
C ILE A 376 15.74 -0.49 13.27
N ILE A 377 14.77 0.06 13.97
CA ILE A 377 13.34 -0.34 13.82
C ILE A 377 12.81 -0.03 12.43
N GLU A 378 13.24 1.07 11.83
CA GLU A 378 12.89 1.40 10.45
C GLU A 378 13.33 0.30 9.49
N ARG A 379 14.58 -0.18 9.59
CA ARG A 379 15.07 -1.29 8.77
C ARG A 379 14.37 -2.61 9.06
N GLN A 380 13.97 -2.88 10.32
CA GLN A 380 13.13 -4.02 10.66
C GLN A 380 11.78 -3.94 9.94
N ASN A 381 11.13 -2.78 10.00
CA ASN A 381 9.83 -2.57 9.36
C ASN A 381 9.92 -2.67 7.82
N ILE A 382 11.00 -2.16 7.22
CA ILE A 382 11.28 -2.32 5.78
C ILE A 382 11.41 -3.81 5.45
N TYR A 383 12.28 -4.52 6.15
CA TYR A 383 12.51 -5.94 5.94
C TYR A 383 11.23 -6.77 6.10
N ASP A 384 10.48 -6.54 7.18
CA ASP A 384 9.25 -7.28 7.46
C ASP A 384 8.12 -6.94 6.48
N GLY A 385 8.00 -5.68 6.06
CA GLY A 385 6.95 -5.22 5.17
C GLY A 385 7.16 -5.59 3.69
N THR A 386 8.41 -5.72 3.25
CA THR A 386 8.73 -6.01 1.85
C THR A 386 8.56 -7.48 1.45
N TRP A 387 8.28 -8.39 2.39
CA TRP A 387 7.80 -9.73 2.05
C TRP A 387 6.49 -9.70 1.25
N GLU A 388 5.61 -8.77 1.56
CA GLU A 388 4.26 -8.71 1.01
C GLU A 388 4.06 -7.58 -0.01
N LYS A 389 4.89 -6.55 0.05
CA LYS A 389 4.77 -5.32 -0.74
C LYS A 389 6.08 -5.01 -1.46
N THR A 390 5.98 -4.36 -2.61
CA THR A 390 7.15 -3.71 -3.20
C THR A 390 7.58 -2.53 -2.33
N ALA A 391 8.82 -2.07 -2.46
CA ALA A 391 9.28 -0.86 -1.78
C ALA A 391 8.40 0.36 -2.12
N SER A 392 8.00 0.48 -3.38
CA SER A 392 7.12 1.56 -3.88
C SER A 392 5.72 1.57 -3.23
N MET A 393 5.23 0.43 -2.76
CA MET A 393 3.92 0.30 -2.10
C MET A 393 3.92 0.74 -0.64
N GLY A 394 5.08 0.96 -0.05
CA GLY A 394 5.21 1.34 1.36
C GLY A 394 5.67 2.77 1.57
N TRP A 395 5.31 3.33 2.70
CA TRP A 395 5.89 4.57 3.19
C TRP A 395 6.18 4.48 4.69
N MET A 396 7.14 5.27 5.14
CA MET A 396 7.55 5.36 6.54
C MET A 396 7.48 6.81 7.00
N PHE A 397 7.23 7.02 8.28
CA PHE A 397 7.17 8.36 8.83
C PHE A 397 8.56 8.83 9.30
N VAL A 398 8.99 9.98 8.80
CA VAL A 398 10.23 10.66 9.24
C VAL A 398 9.86 12.01 9.85
N PRO A 399 9.80 12.11 11.19
CA PRO A 399 9.44 13.34 11.87
C PRO A 399 10.61 14.32 11.86
N LEU A 400 10.65 15.23 10.89
CA LEU A 400 11.65 16.30 10.86
C LEU A 400 11.45 17.26 12.03
N SER A 401 10.22 17.59 12.38
CA SER A 401 9.85 18.37 13.56
C SER A 401 9.05 17.54 14.55
N GLN A 402 8.99 18.01 15.79
CA GLN A 402 8.23 17.34 16.84
C GLN A 402 6.76 17.17 16.42
N TYR A 403 6.31 15.94 16.55
CA TYR A 403 4.94 15.52 16.33
C TYR A 403 4.59 14.52 17.44
N HIS A 404 3.45 13.93 17.49
CA HIS A 404 3.02 12.96 18.51
C HIS A 404 4.10 12.21 19.30
N GLY A 405 3.99 12.14 20.61
CA GLY A 405 4.85 11.34 21.50
C GLY A 405 6.34 11.70 21.36
N GLY A 406 7.26 10.90 21.85
CA GLY A 406 8.72 10.97 21.66
C GLY A 406 9.45 12.31 21.90
N GLY A 407 8.81 13.43 21.73
CA GLY A 407 9.35 14.76 21.96
C GLY A 407 10.58 15.08 21.10
N ALA A 408 11.45 15.97 21.57
CA ALA A 408 12.65 16.40 20.88
C ALA A 408 13.65 15.25 20.61
N ALA A 409 13.66 14.19 21.41
CA ALA A 409 14.52 13.03 21.20
C ALA A 409 14.14 12.20 19.97
N ALA A 410 12.90 12.33 19.48
CA ALA A 410 12.37 11.59 18.34
C ALA A 410 12.40 12.38 17.02
N THR A 411 12.77 13.67 17.04
CA THR A 411 12.75 14.56 15.86
C THR A 411 14.16 14.84 15.35
N ILE A 412 14.26 15.28 14.09
CA ILE A 412 15.55 15.60 13.48
C ILE A 412 15.87 17.10 13.61
N GLU A 413 14.86 17.98 13.66
CA GLU A 413 15.10 19.42 13.86
C GLU A 413 15.82 19.72 15.21
N PRO A 414 16.82 20.61 15.23
CA PRO A 414 17.42 21.29 14.09
C PRO A 414 18.24 20.35 13.21
N LEU A 415 18.01 20.36 11.89
CA LEU A 415 18.56 19.34 10.96
C LEU A 415 20.10 19.32 10.98
N ARG A 416 20.74 20.49 11.05
CA ARG A 416 22.21 20.63 11.11
C ARG A 416 22.84 20.04 12.39
N GLU A 417 22.08 19.96 13.48
CA GLU A 417 22.55 19.39 14.74
C GLU A 417 22.44 17.86 14.77
N HIS A 418 21.68 17.29 13.84
CA HIS A 418 21.43 15.85 13.75
C HIS A 418 21.68 15.31 12.33
N LEU A 419 22.72 15.85 11.69
CA LEU A 419 23.04 15.55 10.29
C LEU A 419 23.30 14.06 10.05
N ASP A 420 24.06 13.40 10.95
CA ASP A 420 24.37 11.98 10.87
C ASP A 420 23.10 11.12 10.91
N HIS A 421 22.15 11.50 11.78
CA HIS A 421 20.88 10.80 11.87
C HIS A 421 20.03 11.04 10.60
N TYR A 422 20.04 12.26 10.06
CA TYR A 422 19.31 12.59 8.84
C TYR A 422 19.86 11.80 7.64
N ASP A 423 21.19 11.72 7.50
CA ASP A 423 21.88 10.90 6.49
C ASP A 423 21.49 9.41 6.64
N ALA A 424 21.53 8.87 7.87
CA ALA A 424 21.16 7.48 8.15
C ALA A 424 19.71 7.16 7.79
N ARG A 425 18.77 8.11 8.01
CA ARG A 425 17.35 7.94 7.63
C ARG A 425 17.19 7.88 6.12
N PHE A 426 17.90 8.74 5.38
CA PHE A 426 17.93 8.65 3.92
C PHE A 426 18.57 7.34 3.44
N ALA A 427 19.66 6.90 4.05
CA ALA A 427 20.31 5.64 3.72
C ALA A 427 19.35 4.45 3.86
N ASN A 428 18.62 4.37 4.97
CA ASN A 428 17.65 3.31 5.20
C ASN A 428 16.54 3.30 4.13
N LEU A 429 15.95 4.46 3.88
CA LEU A 429 14.74 4.56 3.07
C LEU A 429 15.05 4.54 1.57
N LEU A 430 15.92 5.41 1.10
CA LEU A 430 16.26 5.47 -0.32
C LEU A 430 17.17 4.32 -0.74
N GLY A 431 17.98 3.76 0.17
CA GLY A 431 18.69 2.49 -0.05
C GLY A 431 17.79 1.27 -0.15
N ALA A 432 16.54 1.37 0.29
CA ALA A 432 15.51 0.35 0.15
C ALA A 432 14.47 0.68 -0.94
N GLY A 433 14.53 1.86 -1.57
CA GLY A 433 13.49 2.33 -2.49
C GLY A 433 12.16 2.67 -1.79
N VAL A 434 12.11 2.71 -0.46
CA VAL A 434 10.92 3.07 0.30
C VAL A 434 10.85 4.58 0.46
N GLN A 435 9.75 5.18 0.03
CA GLN A 435 9.53 6.60 0.29
C GLN A 435 9.15 6.86 1.73
N ALA A 436 9.43 8.08 2.17
CA ALA A 436 9.05 8.53 3.50
C ALA A 436 8.03 9.65 3.44
N CYS A 437 7.25 9.75 4.50
CA CYS A 437 6.59 10.96 4.90
C CYS A 437 7.63 11.84 5.59
N TYR A 438 8.47 12.56 4.82
CA TYR A 438 9.41 13.56 5.35
C TYR A 438 8.61 14.77 5.82
N ARG A 439 8.22 14.74 7.10
CA ARG A 439 7.23 15.68 7.64
C ARG A 439 7.88 16.76 8.51
N GLY A 440 7.82 17.99 8.06
CA GLY A 440 8.39 19.12 8.79
C GLY A 440 8.21 20.48 8.14
N PRO A 441 8.85 21.51 8.72
CA PRO A 441 8.80 22.86 8.19
C PRO A 441 9.71 23.08 6.97
N ARG A 442 10.74 22.25 6.78
CA ARG A 442 11.76 22.39 5.73
C ARG A 442 12.47 21.08 5.43
N LEU A 443 13.10 20.97 4.25
CA LEU A 443 13.96 19.83 3.88
C LEU A 443 15.42 20.02 4.28
N TYR A 444 15.86 21.26 4.44
CA TYR A 444 17.21 21.60 4.89
C TYR A 444 17.22 22.95 5.62
N ASP A 445 18.20 23.17 6.50
CA ASP A 445 18.39 24.39 7.31
C ASP A 445 19.82 24.96 7.18
N SER A 446 20.69 24.32 6.41
CA SER A 446 22.04 24.74 6.09
C SER A 446 22.49 24.17 4.73
N GLU A 447 23.64 24.63 4.22
CA GLU A 447 24.22 24.09 2.98
C GLU A 447 24.68 22.62 3.18
N GLU A 448 25.12 22.25 4.36
CA GLU A 448 25.51 20.89 4.69
C GLU A 448 24.31 19.94 4.66
N THR A 449 23.19 20.33 5.27
CA THR A 449 21.95 19.52 5.25
C THR A 449 21.38 19.45 3.84
N LYS A 450 21.43 20.55 3.08
CA LYS A 450 21.05 20.57 1.67
C LYS A 450 21.89 19.59 0.83
N ALA A 451 23.20 19.54 1.09
CA ALA A 451 24.10 18.64 0.38
C ALA A 451 23.77 17.16 0.67
N VAL A 452 23.43 16.81 1.91
CA VAL A 452 22.99 15.46 2.28
C VAL A 452 21.70 15.08 1.56
N VAL A 453 20.69 15.95 1.56
CA VAL A 453 19.43 15.70 0.84
C VAL A 453 19.69 15.48 -0.65
N LYS A 454 20.48 16.35 -1.28
CA LYS A 454 20.82 16.24 -2.71
C LYS A 454 21.61 14.97 -3.03
N LYS A 455 22.56 14.57 -2.16
CA LYS A 455 23.33 13.33 -2.30
C LYS A 455 22.39 12.14 -2.46
N TRP A 456 21.45 11.97 -1.55
CA TRP A 456 20.54 10.83 -1.54
C TRP A 456 19.48 10.89 -2.62
N VAL A 457 18.94 12.06 -2.91
CA VAL A 457 17.98 12.24 -4.01
C VAL A 457 18.61 11.92 -5.34
N ASN A 458 19.84 12.39 -5.58
CA ASN A 458 20.58 12.09 -6.81
C ASN A 458 20.91 10.60 -6.92
N PHE A 459 21.34 9.97 -5.81
CA PHE A 459 21.58 8.52 -5.77
C PHE A 459 20.33 7.75 -6.15
N TYR A 460 19.21 8.02 -5.46
CA TYR A 460 17.96 7.34 -5.74
C TYR A 460 17.50 7.54 -7.20
N LYS A 461 17.50 8.77 -7.70
CA LYS A 461 17.07 9.05 -9.07
C LYS A 461 17.95 8.39 -10.13
N SER A 462 19.27 8.35 -9.91
CA SER A 462 20.21 7.67 -10.82
C SER A 462 20.10 6.14 -10.78
N ARG A 463 19.52 5.57 -9.72
CA ARG A 463 19.36 4.12 -9.49
C ARG A 463 17.90 3.70 -9.32
N ARG A 464 16.96 4.58 -9.65
CA ARG A 464 15.52 4.37 -9.42
C ARG A 464 15.04 3.03 -9.97
N GLN A 465 15.46 2.66 -11.18
CA GLN A 465 15.04 1.42 -11.82
C GLN A 465 15.34 0.20 -10.94
N ILE A 466 16.56 0.07 -10.44
CA ILE A 466 16.93 -1.07 -9.59
C ILE A 466 16.39 -0.95 -8.17
N LEU A 467 16.29 0.26 -7.62
CA LEU A 467 15.77 0.49 -6.26
C LEU A 467 14.26 0.29 -6.15
N ASP A 468 13.51 0.52 -7.23
CA ASP A 468 12.06 0.25 -7.30
C ASP A 468 11.74 -1.19 -7.78
N ALA A 469 12.79 -1.99 -8.11
CA ALA A 469 12.65 -3.40 -8.49
C ALA A 469 12.40 -4.30 -7.27
N ASP A 470 12.47 -5.62 -7.46
CA ASP A 470 12.26 -6.56 -6.36
C ASP A 470 13.38 -6.52 -5.33
N LEU A 471 13.00 -6.63 -4.05
CA LEU A 471 13.91 -6.71 -2.91
C LEU A 471 13.96 -8.15 -2.41
N ILE A 472 15.17 -8.69 -2.29
CA ILE A 472 15.46 -10.01 -1.74
C ILE A 472 16.03 -9.83 -0.33
N HIS A 473 15.55 -10.60 0.61
CA HIS A 473 15.86 -10.50 2.02
C HIS A 473 17.18 -11.22 2.35
N LEU A 474 18.20 -10.47 2.82
CA LEU A 474 19.48 -11.05 3.23
C LEU A 474 19.51 -11.32 4.74
N ARG A 475 19.49 -10.26 5.55
CA ARG A 475 19.51 -10.37 6.99
C ARG A 475 18.67 -9.28 7.65
N ARG A 476 17.77 -9.69 8.55
CA ARG A 476 16.93 -8.77 9.32
C ARG A 476 17.76 -7.99 10.35
N ALA A 477 17.49 -6.70 10.51
CA ALA A 477 18.14 -5.86 11.52
C ALA A 477 17.83 -6.37 12.95
N ASP A 478 18.87 -6.53 13.76
CA ASP A 478 18.79 -6.93 15.17
C ASP A 478 19.67 -6.07 16.10
N GLY A 479 20.43 -5.13 15.54
CA GLY A 479 21.34 -4.27 16.30
C GLY A 479 22.60 -4.97 16.82
N ARG A 480 22.91 -6.22 16.41
CA ARG A 480 24.02 -7.04 16.93
C ARG A 480 25.08 -7.39 15.91
N ASP A 481 24.76 -7.32 14.64
CA ASP A 481 25.64 -7.57 13.50
C ASP A 481 25.07 -6.80 12.30
N TRP A 482 25.70 -6.95 11.11
CA TRP A 482 25.19 -6.34 9.89
C TRP A 482 23.75 -6.75 9.59
N ASP A 483 23.05 -5.92 8.86
CA ASP A 483 21.75 -6.23 8.27
C ASP A 483 21.69 -5.67 6.84
N GLY A 484 20.70 -6.11 6.04
CA GLY A 484 20.61 -5.62 4.68
C GLY A 484 19.72 -6.44 3.77
N TRP A 485 19.68 -6.00 2.52
CA TRP A 485 18.86 -6.56 1.43
C TRP A 485 19.57 -6.42 0.09
N LEU A 486 19.01 -7.09 -0.92
CA LEU A 486 19.48 -7.07 -2.30
C LEU A 486 18.32 -6.71 -3.22
N HIS A 487 18.37 -5.59 -3.90
CA HIS A 487 17.48 -5.30 -5.03
C HIS A 487 17.92 -6.09 -6.26
N VAL A 488 16.95 -6.58 -7.04
CA VAL A 488 17.19 -7.40 -8.22
C VAL A 488 16.28 -7.01 -9.38
N ASP A 489 16.86 -6.90 -10.58
CA ASP A 489 16.14 -6.78 -11.83
C ASP A 489 16.65 -7.83 -12.81
N PRO A 490 15.92 -8.93 -13.05
CA PRO A 490 16.34 -10.00 -13.96
C PRO A 490 16.14 -9.67 -15.44
N SER A 491 15.63 -8.48 -15.79
CA SER A 491 15.33 -8.08 -17.17
C SER A 491 16.59 -8.08 -18.04
N ALA A 492 16.52 -8.70 -19.21
CA ALA A 492 17.69 -8.96 -20.03
C ALA A 492 18.37 -7.71 -20.63
N ASP A 493 17.64 -6.60 -20.69
CA ASP A 493 18.03 -5.33 -21.29
C ASP A 493 18.62 -4.32 -20.29
N VAL A 494 18.62 -4.61 -18.98
CA VAL A 494 19.24 -3.73 -17.98
C VAL A 494 20.68 -4.14 -17.66
N GLU A 495 21.53 -3.16 -17.40
CA GLU A 495 22.93 -3.36 -17.01
C GLU A 495 23.04 -3.63 -15.50
N ASP A 496 22.38 -2.81 -14.69
CA ASP A 496 22.37 -2.93 -13.24
C ASP A 496 21.38 -4.04 -12.83
N ARG A 497 21.90 -5.24 -12.58
CA ARG A 497 21.13 -6.45 -12.25
C ARG A 497 20.81 -6.60 -10.80
N GLY A 498 21.60 -5.97 -9.95
CA GLY A 498 21.40 -6.01 -8.51
C GLY A 498 22.03 -4.83 -7.81
N LEU A 499 21.49 -4.47 -6.67
CA LEU A 499 22.03 -3.48 -5.76
C LEU A 499 21.81 -3.95 -4.33
N ALA A 500 22.90 -4.31 -3.63
CA ALA A 500 22.84 -4.77 -2.24
C ALA A 500 23.23 -3.64 -1.30
N PHE A 501 22.45 -3.43 -0.24
CA PHE A 501 22.77 -2.53 0.86
C PHE A 501 23.03 -3.30 2.14
N PHE A 502 24.05 -2.85 2.88
CA PHE A 502 24.48 -3.43 4.17
C PHE A 502 24.67 -2.32 5.19
N TYR A 503 24.19 -2.55 6.39
CA TYR A 503 24.22 -1.59 7.49
C TYR A 503 24.98 -2.18 8.68
N ASN A 504 25.76 -1.34 9.34
CA ASN A 504 26.48 -1.67 10.57
C ASN A 504 25.91 -0.85 11.74
N PRO A 505 25.18 -1.46 12.69
CA PRO A 505 24.67 -0.76 13.87
C PRO A 505 25.70 -0.64 14.99
N LEU A 506 26.91 -1.22 14.83
CA LEU A 506 27.91 -1.30 15.88
C LEU A 506 28.91 -0.14 15.81
N LYS A 507 29.52 0.15 16.94
CA LYS A 507 30.62 1.13 17.07
C LYS A 507 32.00 0.60 16.61
N THR A 508 32.03 -0.59 16.06
CA THR A 508 33.24 -1.23 15.51
C THR A 508 33.00 -1.62 14.05
N GLU A 509 34.05 -1.66 13.28
CA GLU A 509 33.99 -2.12 11.87
C GLU A 509 33.49 -3.57 11.83
N ILE A 510 32.64 -3.84 10.85
CA ILE A 510 32.20 -5.20 10.50
C ILE A 510 32.90 -5.64 9.21
N VAL A 511 33.56 -6.82 9.28
CA VAL A 511 34.11 -7.50 8.10
C VAL A 511 33.53 -8.90 8.07
N ARG A 512 32.82 -9.24 6.99
CA ARG A 512 32.17 -10.55 6.81
C ARG A 512 32.31 -11.03 5.38
N GLU A 513 32.51 -12.31 5.19
CA GLU A 513 32.20 -12.98 3.93
C GLU A 513 30.71 -13.37 3.95
N ILE A 514 29.97 -12.96 2.93
CA ILE A 514 28.53 -13.20 2.80
C ILE A 514 28.23 -13.96 1.51
N GLU A 515 27.14 -14.71 1.52
CA GLU A 515 26.57 -15.36 0.35
C GLU A 515 25.48 -14.46 -0.26
N LEU A 516 25.71 -13.95 -1.47
CA LEU A 516 24.74 -13.17 -2.23
C LEU A 516 23.95 -14.09 -3.17
N PRO A 517 22.63 -14.19 -3.05
CA PRO A 517 21.79 -15.04 -3.90
C PRO A 517 21.54 -14.36 -5.24
N LEU A 518 22.57 -14.29 -6.09
CA LEU A 518 22.50 -13.66 -7.41
C LEU A 518 21.68 -14.45 -8.42
N TYR A 519 21.20 -15.64 -8.06
CA TYR A 519 20.17 -16.36 -8.81
C TYR A 519 19.00 -15.46 -9.22
N TYR A 520 18.54 -14.59 -8.30
CA TYR A 520 17.41 -13.70 -8.57
C TYR A 520 17.71 -12.56 -9.56
N THR A 521 18.97 -12.31 -9.89
CA THR A 521 19.38 -11.33 -10.90
C THR A 521 19.31 -11.86 -12.33
N GLY A 522 19.11 -13.18 -12.49
CA GLY A 522 19.18 -13.87 -13.77
C GLY A 522 20.61 -14.03 -14.32
N LEU A 523 21.64 -13.64 -13.57
CA LEU A 523 23.05 -13.84 -13.96
C LEU A 523 23.47 -15.29 -13.77
N THR A 524 24.35 -15.76 -14.64
CA THR A 524 24.91 -17.13 -14.61
C THR A 524 26.42 -17.10 -14.78
N GLY A 525 27.12 -18.01 -14.09
CA GLY A 525 28.54 -18.18 -14.17
C GLY A 525 29.34 -17.12 -13.42
N GLN A 526 29.17 -15.87 -13.72
CA GLN A 526 29.88 -14.75 -13.08
C GLN A 526 29.04 -13.47 -13.03
N ALA A 527 29.43 -12.54 -12.18
CA ALA A 527 28.88 -11.18 -12.08
C ALA A 527 30.00 -10.16 -11.96
N THR A 528 29.84 -9.01 -12.57
CA THR A 528 30.70 -7.83 -12.36
C THR A 528 30.16 -7.05 -11.16
N ILE A 529 30.99 -6.80 -10.15
CA ILE A 529 30.59 -6.14 -8.91
C ILE A 529 31.47 -4.91 -8.66
N ARG A 530 30.84 -3.81 -8.24
CA ARG A 530 31.52 -2.60 -7.78
C ARG A 530 31.09 -2.31 -6.34
N ARG A 531 32.06 -1.90 -5.52
CA ARG A 531 31.80 -1.52 -4.12
C ARG A 531 31.43 -0.04 -4.07
N GLY A 532 30.41 0.30 -3.33
CA GLY A 532 30.04 1.67 -3.01
C GLY A 532 30.44 2.05 -1.59
N ASP A 533 30.94 3.27 -1.42
CA ASP A 533 31.26 3.87 -0.14
C ASP A 533 30.11 4.72 0.44
N SER A 534 30.33 5.33 1.61
CA SER A 534 29.36 6.22 2.28
C SER A 534 29.12 7.53 1.56
N ASP A 535 30.03 7.93 0.65
CA ASP A 535 29.88 9.10 -0.21
C ASP A 535 29.17 8.75 -1.54
N LEU A 536 28.73 7.49 -1.68
CA LEU A 536 28.03 6.91 -2.82
C LEU A 536 28.88 6.83 -4.09
N ASN A 537 30.22 6.85 -3.96
CA ASN A 537 31.15 6.61 -5.05
C ASN A 537 31.34 5.10 -5.27
N LEU A 538 31.62 4.73 -6.52
CA LEU A 538 31.87 3.35 -6.92
C LEU A 538 33.36 3.08 -7.11
N SER A 539 33.81 1.92 -6.58
CA SER A 539 35.16 1.41 -6.82
C SER A 539 35.36 0.92 -8.26
N GLU A 540 36.62 0.55 -8.58
CA GLU A 540 36.88 -0.27 -9.78
C GLU A 540 36.11 -1.61 -9.67
N PRO A 541 35.63 -2.15 -10.81
CA PRO A 541 34.90 -3.40 -10.83
C PRO A 541 35.81 -4.61 -10.53
N PHE A 542 35.21 -5.64 -9.95
CA PHE A 542 35.82 -6.97 -9.83
C PHE A 542 34.81 -8.04 -10.25
N VAL A 543 35.32 -9.21 -10.65
CA VAL A 543 34.48 -10.33 -11.07
C VAL A 543 34.31 -11.31 -9.91
N ALA A 544 33.06 -11.65 -9.62
CA ALA A 544 32.69 -12.70 -8.69
C ALA A 544 32.17 -13.92 -9.45
N GLN A 545 32.66 -15.12 -9.10
CA GLN A 545 32.16 -16.38 -9.66
C GLN A 545 30.90 -16.82 -8.92
N LEU A 546 29.91 -17.30 -9.67
CA LEU A 546 28.68 -17.89 -9.12
C LEU A 546 28.84 -19.41 -9.02
N ASP A 547 28.43 -19.97 -7.90
CA ASP A 547 28.31 -21.42 -7.74
C ASP A 547 27.14 -22.00 -8.54
N GLY A 548 26.98 -23.35 -8.50
CA GLY A 548 25.90 -24.04 -9.21
C GLY A 548 24.48 -23.64 -8.74
N ARG A 549 24.34 -22.90 -7.62
CA ARG A 549 23.08 -22.37 -7.12
C ARG A 549 22.86 -20.90 -7.50
N GLY A 550 23.79 -20.29 -8.24
CA GLY A 550 23.76 -18.87 -8.58
C GLY A 550 24.12 -17.95 -7.40
N VAL A 551 24.93 -18.43 -6.45
CA VAL A 551 25.38 -17.69 -5.27
C VAL A 551 26.82 -17.22 -5.46
N ALA A 552 27.09 -15.95 -5.15
CA ALA A 552 28.44 -15.39 -5.07
C ALA A 552 28.86 -15.18 -3.61
N LYS A 553 30.11 -15.54 -3.27
CA LYS A 553 30.73 -15.21 -1.98
C LYS A 553 31.47 -13.90 -2.13
N VAL A 554 31.14 -12.92 -1.28
CA VAL A 554 31.72 -11.58 -1.32
C VAL A 554 32.08 -11.12 0.09
N GLU A 555 33.31 -10.64 0.30
CA GLU A 555 33.65 -9.94 1.54
C GLU A 555 33.03 -8.55 1.53
N ILE A 556 32.26 -8.24 2.58
CA ILE A 556 31.78 -6.89 2.89
C ILE A 556 32.58 -6.30 4.03
N ARG A 557 32.80 -4.98 3.95
CA ARG A 557 33.45 -4.17 4.98
C ARG A 557 32.58 -2.94 5.22
N ILE A 558 32.14 -2.75 6.48
CA ILE A 558 31.22 -1.68 6.84
C ILE A 558 31.80 -0.93 8.03
N ALA A 559 32.06 0.36 7.86
CA ALA A 559 32.55 1.23 8.92
C ALA A 559 31.57 1.27 10.12
N PRO A 560 32.04 1.67 11.33
CA PRO A 560 31.16 1.79 12.49
C PRO A 560 29.96 2.71 12.24
N GLU A 561 28.78 2.32 12.72
CA GLU A 561 27.52 3.10 12.64
C GLU A 561 27.26 3.67 11.23
N SER A 562 27.53 2.86 10.19
CA SER A 562 27.53 3.29 8.80
C SER A 562 26.90 2.21 7.89
N TYR A 563 27.02 2.42 6.59
CA TYR A 563 26.54 1.52 5.56
C TYR A 563 27.59 1.33 4.46
N SER A 564 27.43 0.27 3.69
CA SER A 564 28.13 0.04 2.42
C SER A 564 27.18 -0.62 1.43
N TRP A 565 27.53 -0.62 0.16
CA TRP A 565 26.67 -1.19 -0.86
C TRP A 565 27.47 -1.79 -2.01
N LEU A 566 26.82 -2.66 -2.76
CA LEU A 566 27.40 -3.31 -3.94
C LEU A 566 26.46 -3.09 -5.13
N LEU A 567 27.02 -2.66 -6.26
CA LEU A 567 26.33 -2.67 -7.53
C LEU A 567 26.74 -3.91 -8.30
N ILE A 568 25.76 -4.72 -8.71
CA ILE A 568 25.93 -5.98 -9.44
C ILE A 568 25.50 -5.75 -10.89
N GLN A 569 26.41 -6.00 -11.81
CA GLN A 569 26.22 -5.78 -13.24
C GLN A 569 26.44 -7.07 -14.04
N LYS A 570 26.04 -7.03 -15.27
CA LYS A 570 26.18 -8.15 -16.22
C LYS A 570 27.64 -8.50 -16.48
#